data_5e34b8ce11eb21b819b07c7b32f3bfee
#
_entry.id   5e34b8ce11eb21b819b07c7b32f3bfee
#
_cell.length_a   1.000
_cell.length_b   1.000
_cell.length_c   1.000
_cell.angle_alpha   90.00
_cell.angle_beta   90.00
_cell.angle_gamma   90.00
#
_symmetry.space_group_name_H-M   'P 1'
#
loop_
_entity.id
_entity.type
_entity.pdbx_description
1 polymer ?
#
loop_
_entity_poly.entity_id
_entity_poly.type
_entity_poly.pdbx_seq_one_letter_code
_entity_poly.pdbx_strand_id
1 'polypeptide(L)' 'MNLNPELLNYEIKEDNMYLTFNNYILDNLEEKSILEEVIYTISLSIADNYDVKEVIFLIGDEEITKSVVKTLE' A
#
# COMPACT_ATOMS: atom_id res chain seq x y z
N MET A 1 20.98 4.41 -11.75
CA MET A 1 19.57 4.82 -11.55
C MET A 1 18.84 3.76 -10.73
N ASN A 2 18.12 4.22 -9.73
CA ASN A 2 17.42 3.30 -8.84
C ASN A 2 15.98 3.09 -9.33
N LEU A 3 15.67 1.89 -9.79
CA LEU A 3 14.36 1.54 -10.33
C LEU A 3 13.54 0.71 -9.34
N ASN A 4 13.77 0.91 -8.07
CA ASN A 4 13.08 0.15 -7.03
C ASN A 4 11.83 0.88 -6.55
N PRO A 5 10.83 0.11 -6.07
CA PRO A 5 9.69 0.74 -5.43
C PRO A 5 10.12 1.58 -4.24
N GLU A 6 9.50 2.72 -4.08
CA GLU A 6 9.84 3.64 -3.00
C GLU A 6 8.60 4.24 -2.39
N LEU A 7 8.52 4.22 -1.07
CA LEU A 7 7.43 4.86 -0.35
C LEU A 7 7.74 6.36 -0.27
N LEU A 8 6.88 7.17 -0.87
CA LEU A 8 7.09 8.61 -0.92
C LEU A 8 6.42 9.33 0.24
N ASN A 9 5.31 8.80 0.71
CA ASN A 9 4.54 9.44 1.77
C ASN A 9 3.62 8.42 2.43
N TYR A 10 3.26 8.67 3.68
CA TYR A 10 2.23 7.88 4.32
C TYR A 10 1.41 8.77 5.24
N GLU A 11 0.18 8.35 5.49
CA GLU A 11 -0.73 9.10 6.32
C GLU A 11 -1.72 8.15 6.97
N ILE A 12 -2.02 8.37 8.23
CA ILE A 12 -3.03 7.60 8.94
C ILE A 12 -4.21 8.51 9.19
N LYS A 13 -5.38 8.08 8.70
CA LYS A 13 -6.64 8.79 8.94
C LYS A 13 -7.64 7.80 9.47
N GLU A 14 -8.18 8.08 10.65
CA GLU A 14 -9.09 7.17 11.31
C GLU A 14 -8.37 5.84 11.51
N ASP A 15 -8.86 4.76 10.94
CA ASP A 15 -8.25 3.46 11.09
C ASP A 15 -7.56 2.98 9.82
N ASN A 16 -7.28 3.89 8.89
CA ASN A 16 -6.72 3.54 7.60
C ASN A 16 -5.34 4.15 7.41
N MET A 17 -4.45 3.35 6.82
CA MET A 17 -3.11 3.81 6.45
C MET A 17 -3.06 4.03 4.95
N TYR A 18 -2.71 5.25 4.54
CA TYR A 18 -2.59 5.60 3.12
C TYR A 18 -1.11 5.66 2.76
N LEU A 19 -0.69 4.80 1.85
CA LEU A 19 0.70 4.72 1.42
C LEU A 19 0.82 5.19 -0.03
N THR A 20 1.66 6.19 -0.25
CA THR A 20 1.90 6.70 -1.60
C THR A 20 3.27 6.23 -2.07
N PHE A 21 3.29 5.58 -3.22
CA PHE A 21 4.51 5.01 -3.80
C PHE A 21 4.81 5.64 -5.14
N ASN A 22 6.04 5.41 -5.61
CA ASN A 22 6.38 5.72 -7.00
C ASN A 22 5.84 4.62 -7.91
N ASN A 23 5.96 4.82 -9.23
CA ASN A 23 5.38 3.89 -10.20
C ASN A 23 6.02 2.51 -10.20
N TYR A 24 7.18 2.36 -9.61
CA TYR A 24 7.91 1.10 -9.65
C TYR A 24 7.33 0.02 -8.75
N ILE A 25 6.34 0.37 -7.93
CA ILE A 25 5.63 -0.64 -7.16
C ILE A 25 4.66 -1.45 -8.04
N LEU A 26 4.30 -0.90 -9.20
CA LEU A 26 3.35 -1.56 -10.10
C LEU A 26 4.01 -2.73 -10.82
N ASP A 27 3.31 -3.87 -10.82
CA ASP A 27 3.71 -5.03 -11.60
C ASP A 27 3.36 -4.81 -13.07
N ASN A 28 2.23 -4.16 -13.31
CA ASN A 28 1.76 -3.88 -14.67
C ASN A 28 1.35 -2.42 -14.75
N LEU A 29 2.07 -1.65 -15.58
CA LEU A 29 1.84 -0.21 -15.70
C LEU A 29 0.52 0.11 -16.38
N GLU A 30 0.12 -0.71 -17.35
CA GLU A 30 -1.11 -0.46 -18.07
C GLU A 30 -2.33 -0.73 -17.22
N GLU A 31 -2.31 -1.84 -16.49
CA GLU A 31 -3.42 -2.21 -15.63
C GLU A 31 -3.35 -1.56 -14.26
N LYS A 32 -2.21 -0.97 -13.94
CA LYS A 32 -1.96 -0.34 -12.65
C LYS A 32 -2.23 -1.30 -11.51
N SER A 33 -1.58 -2.45 -11.57
CA SER A 33 -1.74 -3.49 -10.58
C SER A 33 -0.45 -3.74 -9.82
N ILE A 34 -0.59 -4.17 -8.57
CA ILE A 34 0.52 -4.51 -7.70
C ILE A 34 0.42 -6.01 -7.43
N LEU A 35 1.57 -6.70 -7.39
CA LEU A 35 1.59 -8.11 -7.07
C LEU A 35 0.97 -8.35 -5.68
N GLU A 36 0.12 -9.37 -5.58
CA GLU A 36 -0.54 -9.67 -4.32
C GLU A 36 0.44 -9.97 -3.20
N GLU A 37 1.55 -10.65 -3.51
CA GLU A 37 2.55 -10.95 -2.50
C GLU A 37 3.22 -9.70 -1.96
N VAL A 38 3.35 -8.66 -2.78
CA VAL A 38 3.89 -7.37 -2.34
C VAL A 38 2.89 -6.68 -1.43
N ILE A 39 1.62 -6.68 -1.84
CA ILE A 39 0.54 -6.11 -1.02
C ILE A 39 0.50 -6.82 0.34
N TYR A 40 0.56 -8.14 0.32
CA TYR A 40 0.48 -8.93 1.54
C TYR A 40 1.66 -8.65 2.47
N THR A 41 2.87 -8.62 1.93
CA THR A 41 4.08 -8.39 2.71
C THR A 41 4.05 -7.02 3.39
N ILE A 42 3.68 -6.00 2.63
CA ILE A 42 3.61 -4.63 3.15
C ILE A 42 2.50 -4.54 4.20
N SER A 43 1.35 -5.14 3.91
CA SER A 43 0.21 -5.10 4.82
C SER A 43 0.50 -5.78 6.15
N LEU A 44 1.21 -6.92 6.11
CA LEU A 44 1.62 -7.59 7.34
C LEU A 44 2.56 -6.72 8.16
N SER A 45 3.52 -6.09 7.50
CA SER A 45 4.48 -5.23 8.16
C SER A 45 3.78 -4.05 8.83
N ILE A 46 2.81 -3.47 8.14
CA ILE A 46 2.03 -2.36 8.71
C ILE A 46 1.21 -2.85 9.90
N ALA A 47 0.57 -4.01 9.77
CA ALA A 47 -0.27 -4.56 10.83
C ALA A 47 0.54 -4.87 12.09
N ASP A 48 1.80 -5.25 11.93
CA ASP A 48 2.68 -5.53 13.07
C ASP A 48 3.08 -4.27 13.82
N ASN A 49 3.08 -3.14 13.15
CA ASN A 49 3.62 -1.89 13.71
C ASN A 49 2.57 -0.82 13.97
N TYR A 50 1.39 -0.94 13.38
CA TYR A 50 0.35 0.06 13.47
C TYR A 50 -1.00 -0.58 13.70
N ASP A 51 -1.85 0.13 14.45
CA ASP A 51 -3.18 -0.36 14.74
C ASP A 51 -4.17 0.21 13.72
N VAL A 52 -4.15 -0.35 12.51
CA VAL A 52 -5.01 0.09 11.42
C VAL A 52 -5.82 -1.08 10.89
N LYS A 53 -6.94 -0.78 10.26
CA LYS A 53 -7.83 -1.79 9.70
C LYS A 53 -7.58 -2.04 8.22
N GLU A 54 -7.21 -1.00 7.50
CA GLU A 54 -6.97 -1.10 6.06
C GLU A 54 -5.70 -0.36 5.69
N VAL A 55 -5.03 -0.87 4.65
CA VAL A 55 -3.89 -0.20 4.04
C VAL A 55 -4.30 0.12 2.61
N ILE A 56 -4.22 1.38 2.22
CA ILE A 56 -4.59 1.85 0.89
C ILE A 56 -3.31 2.21 0.13
N PHE A 57 -3.16 1.65 -1.06
CA PHE A 57 -1.97 1.84 -1.89
C PHE A 57 -2.28 2.87 -2.97
N LEU A 58 -1.49 3.95 -3.00
CA LEU A 58 -1.71 5.06 -3.93
C LEU A 58 -0.46 5.33 -4.77
N ILE A 59 -0.69 5.85 -5.95
CA ILE A 59 0.36 6.45 -6.77
C ILE A 59 -0.12 7.86 -7.08
N GLY A 60 0.60 8.85 -6.54
CA GLY A 60 0.12 10.21 -6.60
C GLY A 60 -1.20 10.32 -5.84
N ASP A 61 -2.22 10.79 -6.52
CA ASP A 61 -3.55 10.92 -5.94
C ASP A 61 -4.48 9.76 -6.29
N GLU A 62 -3.96 8.77 -7.01
CA GLU A 62 -4.78 7.68 -7.49
C GLU A 62 -4.68 6.46 -6.58
N GLU A 63 -5.83 5.97 -6.12
CA GLU A 63 -5.88 4.74 -5.34
C GLU A 63 -5.76 3.55 -6.29
N ILE A 64 -4.75 2.72 -6.05
CA ILE A 64 -4.51 1.54 -6.88
C ILE A 64 -5.22 0.33 -6.32
N THR A 65 -5.05 0.08 -5.03
CA THR A 65 -5.70 -1.06 -4.38
C THR A 65 -5.70 -0.83 -2.87
N LYS A 66 -6.40 -1.69 -2.16
CA LYS A 66 -6.40 -1.64 -0.69
C LYS A 66 -6.46 -3.04 -0.14
N SER A 67 -5.99 -3.18 1.09
CA SER A 67 -5.90 -4.47 1.76
C SER A 67 -6.48 -4.33 3.18
N VAL A 68 -7.35 -5.24 3.55
CA VAL A 68 -7.88 -5.30 4.90
C VAL A 68 -6.90 -6.09 5.75
N VAL A 69 -6.31 -5.47 6.76
CA VAL A 69 -5.29 -6.10 7.59
C VAL A 69 -5.81 -6.58 8.93
N LYS A 70 -6.99 -6.09 9.35
CA LYS A 70 -7.63 -6.56 10.55
C LYS A 70 -9.11 -6.73 10.32
N THR A 71 -9.66 -7.80 10.86
CA THR A 71 -11.10 -7.98 10.83
C THR A 71 -11.66 -7.65 12.21
N LEU A 72 -12.86 -7.10 12.23
CA LEU A 72 -13.54 -6.84 13.47
C LEU A 72 -14.11 -8.15 14.02
N GLU A 73 -13.98 -8.30 15.31
CA GLU A 73 -14.54 -9.47 15.96
C GLU A 73 -15.68 -9.09 16.86
#